data_00dfc07012eb77bcc5e6a8a8a26cce20
#
_entry.id   00dfc07012eb77bcc5e6a8a8a26cce20
#
_cell.length_a   1.000
_cell.length_b   1.000
_cell.length_c   1.000
_cell.angle_alpha   90.00
_cell.angle_beta   90.00
_cell.angle_gamma   90.00
#
_symmetry.space_group_name_H-M   'P 1'
#
loop_
_entity.id
_entity.type
_entity.pdbx_description
1 polymer ?
#
loop_
_entity_poly.entity_id
_entity_poly.type
_entity_poly.pdbx_seq_one_letter_code
_entity_poly.pdbx_strand_id
1 'polypeptide(L)'
;MPMYKIVINDGRGAATRGMERSHILTRTVEAKDIAYALVEVWEDLFGMSFEDFVEDEYGKALEDLNEDELDDINDFYEDPLFFMDDLDCSSGDPFVEEIYEDGKLIFSYFD
;
A
#
# COMPACT_ATOMS: atom_id res chain seq x y z
N MET A 1 10.27 14.54 -9.04
CA MET A 1 9.73 13.21 -8.65
C MET A 1 8.28 13.12 -9.07
N PRO A 2 7.80 11.95 -9.48
CA PRO A 2 6.40 11.82 -9.87
C PRO A 2 5.44 12.02 -8.70
N MET A 3 4.22 12.41 -9.02
CA MET A 3 3.15 12.60 -8.07
C MET A 3 2.20 11.40 -8.15
N TYR A 4 2.00 10.72 -7.05
CA TYR A 4 1.12 9.55 -6.97
C TYR A 4 -0.17 9.90 -6.25
N LYS A 5 -1.29 9.51 -6.85
CA LYS A 5 -2.59 9.59 -6.21
C LYS A 5 -3.02 8.17 -5.88
N ILE A 6 -3.15 7.88 -4.59
CA ILE A 6 -3.45 6.54 -4.10
C ILE A 6 -4.86 6.54 -3.51
N VAL A 7 -5.73 5.73 -4.09
CA VAL A 7 -7.11 5.58 -3.65
C VAL A 7 -7.20 4.34 -2.78
N ILE A 8 -7.56 4.54 -1.51
CA ILE A 8 -7.60 3.49 -0.49
C ILE A 8 -9.05 3.25 -0.10
N ASN A 9 -9.48 1.99 -0.16
CA ASN A 9 -10.78 1.57 0.33
C ASN A 9 -10.56 1.00 1.74
N ASP A 10 -11.37 1.43 2.72
CA ASP A 10 -11.18 0.98 4.10
C ASP A 10 -11.69 -0.44 4.37
N GLY A 11 -12.29 -1.07 3.39
CA GLY A 11 -12.72 -2.47 3.48
C GLY A 11 -14.01 -2.71 4.23
N ARG A 12 -14.61 -1.68 4.80
CA ARG A 12 -15.79 -1.86 5.65
C ARG A 12 -17.07 -2.01 4.87
N GLY A 13 -17.29 -1.80 3.81
CA GLY A 13 -18.56 -1.93 3.11
C GLY A 13 -18.60 -3.21 2.34
N ALA A 14 -18.50 -3.11 1.08
CA ALA A 14 -18.44 -4.22 0.18
C ALA A 14 -17.18 -4.09 -0.67
N ALA A 15 -16.67 -5.21 -1.06
CA ALA A 15 -15.53 -5.28 -1.96
C ALA A 15 -15.98 -4.90 -3.38
N THR A 16 -16.54 -3.72 -3.53
CA THR A 16 -17.07 -3.23 -4.81
C THR A 16 -16.58 -1.82 -5.07
N ARG A 17 -16.01 -1.61 -6.24
CA ARG A 17 -15.44 -0.34 -6.64
C ARG A 17 -16.45 0.81 -6.49
N GLY A 18 -16.02 1.87 -5.83
CA GLY A 18 -16.75 3.14 -5.75
C GLY A 18 -18.11 3.07 -5.09
N MET A 19 -18.39 2.00 -4.34
CA MET A 19 -19.71 1.79 -3.79
C MET A 19 -20.10 2.78 -2.71
N GLU A 20 -19.18 3.07 -1.81
CA GLU A 20 -19.42 4.04 -0.73
C GLU A 20 -18.26 5.01 -0.60
N ARG A 21 -18.51 6.27 -0.95
CA ARG A 21 -17.46 7.28 -0.90
C ARG A 21 -16.94 7.56 0.50
N SER A 22 -17.76 7.34 1.51
CA SER A 22 -17.33 7.49 2.90
C SER A 22 -16.28 6.46 3.32
N HIS A 23 -16.12 5.39 2.55
CA HIS A 23 -15.14 4.35 2.80
C HIS A 23 -13.91 4.46 1.91
N ILE A 24 -13.80 5.55 1.15
CA ILE A 24 -12.70 5.78 0.24
C ILE A 24 -11.88 6.97 0.72
N LEU A 25 -10.57 6.75 0.88
CA LEU A 25 -9.61 7.78 1.24
C LEU A 25 -8.65 7.97 0.07
N THR A 26 -8.44 9.22 -0.34
CA THR A 26 -7.49 9.52 -1.41
C THR A 26 -6.31 10.28 -0.84
N ARG A 27 -5.10 9.79 -1.12
CA ARG A 27 -3.85 10.45 -0.74
C ARG A 27 -3.05 10.81 -1.99
N THR A 28 -2.45 11.99 -1.97
CA THR A 28 -1.56 12.44 -3.03
C THR A 28 -0.17 12.59 -2.43
N VAL A 29 0.81 11.86 -3.00
CA VAL A 29 2.16 11.78 -2.46
C VAL A 29 3.16 12.00 -3.58
N GLU A 30 4.16 12.87 -3.34
CA GLU A 30 5.30 13.00 -4.22
C GLU A 30 6.39 12.05 -3.73
N ALA A 31 6.85 11.15 -4.58
CA ALA A 31 7.82 10.13 -4.20
C ALA A 31 8.69 9.72 -5.38
N LYS A 32 9.84 9.14 -5.05
CA LYS A 32 10.81 8.66 -6.04
C LYS A 32 10.22 7.59 -6.96
N ASP A 33 9.46 6.66 -6.39
CA ASP A 33 8.75 5.62 -7.13
C ASP A 33 7.54 5.16 -6.34
N ILE A 34 6.78 4.21 -6.91
CA ILE A 34 5.52 3.77 -6.30
C ILE A 34 5.72 3.08 -4.95
N ALA A 35 6.80 2.34 -4.75
CA ALA A 35 7.06 1.69 -3.47
C ALA A 35 7.22 2.71 -2.35
N TYR A 36 7.98 3.78 -2.59
CA TYR A 36 8.14 4.86 -1.61
C TYR A 36 6.83 5.60 -1.35
N ALA A 37 6.01 5.77 -2.39
CA ALA A 37 4.68 6.38 -2.21
C ALA A 37 3.79 5.53 -1.31
N LEU A 38 3.81 4.21 -1.49
CA LEU A 38 3.03 3.29 -0.66
C LEU A 38 3.51 3.28 0.79
N VAL A 39 4.82 3.38 1.01
CA VAL A 39 5.39 3.48 2.35
C VAL A 39 4.86 4.72 3.08
N GLU A 40 4.72 5.84 2.36
CA GLU A 40 4.19 7.09 2.93
C GLU A 40 2.73 6.94 3.41
N VAL A 41 1.93 6.09 2.78
CA VAL A 41 0.53 5.88 3.15
C VAL A 41 0.32 4.58 3.94
N TRP A 42 1.40 3.94 4.41
CA TRP A 42 1.33 2.65 5.09
C TRP A 42 0.42 2.67 6.30
N GLU A 43 0.45 3.77 7.06
CA GLU A 43 -0.38 3.92 8.24
C GLU A 43 -1.87 3.91 7.90
N ASP A 44 -2.24 4.49 6.76
CA ASP A 44 -3.64 4.49 6.30
C ASP A 44 -4.11 3.09 5.89
N LEU A 45 -3.18 2.22 5.48
CA LEU A 45 -3.49 0.85 5.07
C LEU A 45 -3.46 -0.14 6.24
N PHE A 46 -2.47 -0.03 7.11
CA PHE A 46 -2.20 -1.06 8.11
C PHE A 46 -2.31 -0.57 9.55
N GLY A 47 -2.64 0.70 9.77
CA GLY A 47 -2.79 1.27 11.10
C GLY A 47 -1.47 1.52 11.83
N MET A 48 -0.35 1.36 11.14
CA MET A 48 0.97 1.58 11.70
C MET A 48 1.93 2.03 10.59
N SER A 49 3.02 2.71 10.95
CA SER A 49 4.03 3.12 9.98
C SER A 49 4.73 1.90 9.41
N PHE A 50 5.41 2.07 8.27
CA PHE A 50 6.19 0.99 7.67
C PHE A 50 7.26 0.46 8.61
N GLU A 51 7.92 1.34 9.35
CA GLU A 51 8.95 0.96 10.32
C GLU A 51 8.35 0.11 11.45
N ASP A 52 7.20 0.50 11.98
CA ASP A 52 6.50 -0.26 13.01
C ASP A 52 6.00 -1.60 12.49
N PHE A 53 5.54 -1.64 11.24
CA PHE A 53 5.12 -2.87 10.59
C PHE A 53 6.27 -3.87 10.49
N VAL A 54 7.45 -3.41 10.07
CA VAL A 54 8.64 -4.24 9.98
C VAL A 54 9.02 -4.79 11.35
N GLU A 55 9.00 -3.94 12.37
CA GLU A 55 9.33 -4.36 13.73
C GLU A 55 8.34 -5.40 14.27
N ASP A 56 7.04 -5.22 13.97
CA ASP A 56 6.00 -6.17 14.38
C ASP A 56 6.15 -7.52 13.67
N GLU A 57 6.45 -7.49 12.36
CA GLU A 57 6.54 -8.70 11.54
C GLU A 57 7.80 -9.52 11.84
N TYR A 58 8.94 -8.87 12.05
CA TYR A 58 10.23 -9.53 12.20
C TYR A 58 10.77 -9.50 13.62
N GLY A 59 10.17 -8.73 14.51
CA GLY A 59 10.66 -8.55 15.88
C GLY A 59 11.95 -7.76 15.98
N LYS A 60 12.34 -7.05 14.92
CA LYS A 60 13.56 -6.25 14.84
C LYS A 60 13.32 -4.98 14.05
N ALA A 61 14.13 -3.96 14.30
CA ALA A 61 14.12 -2.75 13.48
C ALA A 61 14.62 -3.07 12.06
N LEU A 62 14.21 -2.25 11.09
CA LEU A 62 14.58 -2.43 9.68
C LEU A 62 16.10 -2.53 9.49
N GLU A 63 16.87 -1.71 10.21
CA GLU A 63 18.33 -1.68 10.13
C GLU A 63 19.00 -2.93 10.72
N ASP A 64 18.26 -3.73 11.50
CA ASP A 64 18.77 -4.93 12.16
C ASP A 64 18.38 -6.22 11.44
N LEU A 65 17.69 -6.13 10.30
CA LEU A 65 17.27 -7.29 9.53
C LEU A 65 18.46 -8.00 8.89
N ASN A 66 18.41 -9.35 8.85
CA ASN A 66 19.39 -10.13 8.14
C ASN A 66 19.10 -10.17 6.63
N GLU A 67 19.99 -10.80 5.83
CA GLU A 67 19.86 -10.86 4.39
C GLU A 67 18.53 -11.49 3.93
N ASP A 68 18.11 -12.57 4.55
CA ASP A 68 16.87 -13.27 4.18
C ASP A 68 15.65 -12.39 4.45
N GLU A 69 15.65 -11.69 5.57
CA GLU A 69 14.56 -10.77 5.92
C GLU A 69 14.54 -9.55 5.01
N LEU A 70 15.72 -9.04 4.66
CA LEU A 70 15.84 -7.92 3.73
C LEU A 70 15.38 -8.30 2.32
N ASP A 71 15.54 -9.56 1.90
CA ASP A 71 15.07 -10.03 0.61
C ASP A 71 13.55 -9.87 0.47
N ASP A 72 12.79 -10.15 1.53
CA ASP A 72 11.34 -9.96 1.52
C ASP A 72 10.98 -8.47 1.35
N ILE A 73 11.71 -7.59 2.00
CA ILE A 73 11.50 -6.14 1.87
C ILE A 73 11.87 -5.68 0.45
N ASN A 74 12.98 -6.19 -0.09
CA ASN A 74 13.42 -5.85 -1.44
C ASN A 74 12.42 -6.33 -2.49
N ASP A 75 11.80 -7.49 -2.30
CA ASP A 75 10.75 -7.99 -3.20
C ASP A 75 9.58 -7.00 -3.26
N PHE A 76 9.17 -6.44 -2.13
CA PHE A 76 8.15 -5.40 -2.13
C PHE A 76 8.61 -4.17 -2.91
N TYR A 77 9.84 -3.71 -2.73
CA TYR A 77 10.35 -2.54 -3.45
C TYR A 77 10.49 -2.78 -4.94
N GLU A 78 10.75 -4.03 -5.36
CA GLU A 78 10.86 -4.37 -6.77
C GLU A 78 9.50 -4.51 -7.45
N ASP A 79 8.51 -5.06 -6.75
CA ASP A 79 7.18 -5.27 -7.32
C ASP A 79 6.07 -4.93 -6.31
N PRO A 80 5.94 -3.65 -5.98
CA PRO A 80 4.93 -3.23 -4.99
C PRO A 80 3.50 -3.43 -5.46
N LEU A 81 3.23 -3.40 -6.76
CA LEU A 81 1.89 -3.59 -7.29
C LEU A 81 1.40 -5.02 -7.11
N PHE A 82 2.30 -5.98 -7.22
CA PHE A 82 1.98 -7.39 -6.93
C PHE A 82 1.56 -7.56 -5.46
N PHE A 83 2.30 -6.93 -4.55
CA PHE A 83 1.98 -6.97 -3.13
C PHE A 83 0.59 -6.38 -2.86
N MET A 84 0.27 -5.24 -3.49
CA MET A 84 -1.03 -4.60 -3.30
C MET A 84 -2.18 -5.44 -3.88
N ASP A 85 -1.93 -6.11 -5.00
CA ASP A 85 -2.93 -6.97 -5.64
C ASP A 85 -3.25 -8.21 -4.80
N ASP A 86 -2.31 -8.65 -3.97
CA ASP A 86 -2.45 -9.82 -3.11
C ASP A 86 -3.25 -9.54 -1.83
N LEU A 87 -3.57 -8.29 -1.53
CA LEU A 87 -4.37 -7.95 -0.37
C LEU A 87 -5.82 -8.42 -0.55
N ASP A 88 -6.34 -9.10 0.46
CA ASP A 88 -7.69 -9.66 0.40
C ASP A 88 -8.75 -8.63 0.78
N CYS A 89 -9.50 -8.14 -0.19
CA CYS A 89 -10.55 -7.16 0.03
C CYS A 89 -11.75 -7.73 0.78
N SER A 90 -11.89 -9.04 0.88
CA SER A 90 -13.01 -9.66 1.60
C SER A 90 -12.78 -9.76 3.10
N SER A 91 -11.55 -9.49 3.57
CA SER A 91 -11.21 -9.58 4.99
C SER A 91 -11.74 -8.42 5.82
N GLY A 92 -12.22 -7.35 5.20
CA GLY A 92 -12.64 -6.13 5.89
C GLY A 92 -11.50 -5.18 6.21
N ASP A 93 -10.29 -5.51 5.83
CA ASP A 93 -9.11 -4.67 6.02
C ASP A 93 -8.95 -3.67 4.88
N PRO A 94 -8.32 -2.52 5.12
CA PRO A 94 -8.04 -1.55 4.05
C PRO A 94 -7.18 -2.14 2.94
N PHE A 95 -7.44 -1.71 1.71
CA PHE A 95 -6.66 -2.11 0.55
C PHE A 95 -6.59 -0.96 -0.46
N VAL A 96 -5.58 -1.02 -1.34
CA VAL A 96 -5.44 -0.02 -2.40
C VAL A 96 -6.39 -0.37 -3.54
N GLU A 97 -7.30 0.55 -3.87
CA GLU A 97 -8.26 0.35 -4.96
C GLU A 97 -7.67 0.78 -6.31
N GLU A 98 -7.04 1.95 -6.35
CA GLU A 98 -6.44 2.48 -7.59
C GLU A 98 -5.19 3.29 -7.25
N ILE A 99 -4.26 3.36 -8.21
CA ILE A 99 -3.08 4.20 -8.12
C ILE A 99 -2.89 4.93 -9.45
N TYR A 100 -2.67 6.24 -9.37
CA TYR A 100 -2.39 7.09 -10.53
C TYR A 100 -1.00 7.68 -10.37
N GLU A 101 -0.21 7.66 -11.45
CA GLU A 101 1.09 8.32 -11.52
C GLU A 101 0.99 9.49 -12.48
N ASP A 102 1.16 10.71 -11.98
CA ASP A 102 1.04 11.95 -12.75
C ASP A 102 -0.27 12.00 -13.54
N GLY A 103 -1.35 11.52 -12.92
CA GLY A 103 -2.69 11.51 -13.51
C GLY A 103 -3.01 10.30 -14.37
N LYS A 104 -2.05 9.37 -14.54
CA LYS A 104 -2.26 8.18 -15.34
C LYS A 104 -2.51 6.97 -14.44
N LEU A 105 -3.60 6.23 -14.69
CA LEU A 105 -3.90 5.01 -13.93
C LEU A 105 -2.84 3.94 -14.20
N ILE A 106 -2.17 3.47 -13.15
CA ILE A 106 -1.15 2.42 -13.23
C ILE A 106 -1.52 1.15 -12.49
N PHE A 107 -2.54 1.19 -11.63
CA PHE A 107 -3.00 0.03 -10.88
C PHE A 107 -4.49 0.16 -10.60
N SER A 108 -5.23 -0.95 -10.75
CA SER A 108 -6.64 -1.05 -10.34
C SER A 108 -6.91 -2.44 -9.80
N TYR A 109 -7.40 -2.51 -8.56
CA TYR A 109 -7.65 -3.77 -7.88
C TYR A 109 -8.74 -4.59 -8.56
N PHE A 110 -9.76 -3.92 -9.11
CA PHE A 110 -10.94 -4.58 -9.67
C PHE A 110 -10.88 -4.81 -11.19
N ASP A 111 -9.82 -4.43 -11.83
CA ASP A 111 -9.68 -4.59 -13.29
C ASP A 111 -8.88 -5.83 -13.68
#